data_c8a96dead93d6ae3ad4b95fcd0332e41
#
_entry.id   c8a96dead93d6ae3ad4b95fcd0332e41
#
_cell.length_a   1.000
_cell.length_b   1.000
_cell.length_c   1.000
_cell.angle_alpha   90.00
_cell.angle_beta   90.00
_cell.angle_gamma   90.00
#
_symmetry.space_group_name_H-M   'P 1'
#
loop_
_entity.id
_entity.type
_entity.pdbx_description
1 polymer ?
#
loop_
_entity_poly.entity_id
_entity_poly.type
_entity_poly.pdbx_seq_one_letter_code
_entity_poly.pdbx_strand_id
1 'polypeptide(L)'
;MGFPSTAKVVTVLRAVALFLLPQGIQIPPPTGLVNDFAHVIRPDAAQRMERIAADVRAKSRGEMAIVTLPDIGTRDVQEVALQIGRQWKVGKIGNPGDPTRNAGAVILLVPKETSKDGRGHCFIATGRGAEGFITDADAGDICREATPAFMAKDYSTGLELVTLRTAERFAREFNFTLDTALAPPQLAEPSNQYPTGGGGGIPPLAIFIIFIVVLFLLSSARRRRRGGCGPGCFPIIIPTGGFGGGRGGGGWSGSGWSGGGGWGGGGGGFGGFGGGGGFGGGGGGSSW
;
A
#
# COMPACT_ATOMS: atom_id res chain seq x y z
N MET A 1 28.47 -44.69 -37.78
CA MET A 1 28.02 -43.57 -36.90
C MET A 1 26.51 -43.48 -37.03
N GLY A 2 25.75 -43.97 -36.02
CA GLY A 2 24.28 -43.96 -36.07
C GLY A 2 23.72 -42.63 -35.57
N PHE A 3 22.90 -41.99 -36.37
CA PHE A 3 22.19 -40.77 -35.96
C PHE A 3 21.14 -41.14 -34.89
N PRO A 4 21.02 -40.35 -33.82
CA PRO A 4 19.99 -40.60 -32.81
C PRO A 4 18.60 -40.47 -33.44
N SER A 5 17.72 -41.44 -33.16
CA SER A 5 16.34 -41.49 -33.65
C SER A 5 15.62 -40.16 -33.29
N THR A 6 14.91 -39.61 -34.26
CA THR A 6 14.11 -38.37 -34.13
C THR A 6 13.18 -38.36 -32.92
N ALA A 7 12.70 -39.54 -32.51
CA ALA A 7 11.88 -39.70 -31.31
C ALA A 7 12.61 -39.33 -30.01
N LYS A 8 13.91 -39.70 -29.90
CA LYS A 8 14.72 -39.35 -28.70
C LYS A 8 15.04 -37.84 -28.63
N VAL A 9 15.26 -37.20 -29.78
CA VAL A 9 15.51 -35.77 -29.83
C VAL A 9 14.26 -34.97 -29.43
N VAL A 10 13.08 -35.37 -29.89
CA VAL A 10 11.79 -34.71 -29.52
C VAL A 10 11.49 -34.86 -28.03
N THR A 11 11.81 -36.02 -27.44
CA THR A 11 11.58 -36.27 -26.00
C THR A 11 12.52 -35.40 -25.15
N VAL A 12 13.78 -35.24 -25.53
CA VAL A 12 14.75 -34.39 -24.83
C VAL A 12 14.36 -32.91 -24.96
N LEU A 13 13.95 -32.44 -26.14
CA LEU A 13 13.48 -31.07 -26.34
C LEU A 13 12.23 -30.75 -25.50
N ARG A 14 11.29 -31.70 -25.37
CA ARG A 14 10.10 -31.51 -24.48
C ARG A 14 10.50 -31.48 -23.01
N ALA A 15 11.44 -32.28 -22.56
CA ALA A 15 11.93 -32.26 -21.18
C ALA A 15 12.67 -30.96 -20.85
N VAL A 16 13.48 -30.41 -21.76
CA VAL A 16 14.20 -29.15 -21.58
C VAL A 16 13.23 -27.97 -21.60
N ALA A 17 12.20 -27.99 -22.45
CA ALA A 17 11.19 -26.91 -22.49
C ALA A 17 10.37 -26.83 -21.20
N LEU A 18 10.16 -27.94 -20.49
CA LEU A 18 9.43 -27.94 -19.22
C LEU A 18 10.23 -27.31 -18.05
N PHE A 19 11.57 -27.32 -18.12
CA PHE A 19 12.47 -26.73 -17.14
C PHE A 19 12.67 -25.20 -17.31
N LEU A 20 12.24 -24.63 -18.45
CA LEU A 20 12.40 -23.21 -18.79
C LEU A 20 11.15 -22.37 -18.46
N LEU A 21 10.12 -22.96 -17.86
CA LEU A 21 9.00 -22.18 -17.34
C LEU A 21 9.49 -21.33 -16.16
N PRO A 22 9.25 -20.02 -16.18
CA PRO A 22 9.61 -19.17 -15.05
C PRO A 22 8.91 -19.74 -13.81
N GLN A 23 9.71 -20.18 -12.83
CA GLN A 23 9.21 -20.63 -11.54
C GLN A 23 8.61 -19.40 -10.83
N GLY A 24 7.31 -19.20 -10.96
CA GLY A 24 6.60 -18.17 -10.23
C GLY A 24 6.80 -18.39 -8.72
N ILE A 25 6.89 -17.28 -7.95
CA ILE A 25 6.90 -17.40 -6.49
C ILE A 25 5.65 -18.17 -6.08
N GLN A 26 5.86 -19.30 -5.41
CA GLN A 26 4.78 -20.07 -4.82
C GLN A 26 4.38 -19.37 -3.52
N ILE A 27 3.26 -18.67 -3.52
CA ILE A 27 2.69 -18.07 -2.33
C ILE A 27 2.03 -19.19 -1.54
N PRO A 28 2.48 -19.47 -0.29
CA PRO A 28 1.85 -20.49 0.54
C PRO A 28 0.36 -20.19 0.79
N PRO A 29 -0.47 -21.17 1.15
CA PRO A 29 -1.84 -20.91 1.55
C PRO A 29 -1.89 -20.15 2.88
N PRO A 30 -2.92 -19.32 3.12
CA PRO A 30 -3.05 -18.60 4.38
C PRO A 30 -3.36 -19.54 5.54
N THR A 31 -2.71 -19.29 6.68
CA THR A 31 -2.92 -20.04 7.93
C THR A 31 -3.72 -19.26 8.97
N GLY A 32 -3.81 -17.93 8.81
CA GLY A 32 -4.49 -16.99 9.68
C GLY A 32 -4.64 -15.64 9.00
N LEU A 33 -5.02 -14.63 9.77
CA LEU A 33 -4.96 -13.23 9.29
C LEU A 33 -3.51 -12.74 9.30
N VAL A 34 -2.66 -13.30 10.17
CA VAL A 34 -1.22 -13.08 10.21
C VAL A 34 -0.49 -14.33 9.73
N ASN A 35 0.38 -14.17 8.74
CA ASN A 35 1.10 -15.25 8.06
C ASN A 35 2.59 -14.91 8.00
N ASP A 36 3.35 -15.43 8.95
CA ASP A 36 4.78 -15.14 9.10
C ASP A 36 5.65 -16.21 8.46
N PHE A 37 5.84 -16.14 7.14
CA PHE A 37 6.70 -17.08 6.40
C PHE A 37 8.20 -16.70 6.45
N ALA A 38 8.51 -15.47 6.86
CA ALA A 38 9.88 -15.04 7.07
C ALA A 38 10.39 -15.31 8.50
N HIS A 39 9.50 -15.71 9.41
CA HIS A 39 9.80 -15.99 10.82
C HIS A 39 10.45 -14.80 11.55
N VAL A 40 9.94 -13.59 11.29
CA VAL A 40 10.46 -12.34 11.87
C VAL A 40 9.51 -11.70 12.88
N ILE A 41 8.33 -12.27 13.09
CA ILE A 41 7.33 -11.74 14.00
C ILE A 41 7.39 -12.48 15.34
N ARG A 42 7.48 -11.72 16.44
CA ARG A 42 7.35 -12.31 17.78
C ARG A 42 5.93 -12.85 18.00
N PRO A 43 5.76 -13.97 18.72
CA PRO A 43 4.45 -14.59 18.92
C PRO A 43 3.42 -13.68 19.60
N ASP A 44 3.85 -12.82 20.54
CA ASP A 44 2.98 -11.86 21.21
C ASP A 44 2.49 -10.76 20.24
N ALA A 45 3.36 -10.29 19.36
CA ALA A 45 3.03 -9.31 18.32
C ALA A 45 2.06 -9.93 17.30
N ALA A 46 2.32 -11.17 16.86
CA ALA A 46 1.44 -11.88 15.94
C ALA A 46 0.02 -12.00 16.53
N GLN A 47 -0.09 -12.37 17.80
CA GLN A 47 -1.41 -12.45 18.48
C GLN A 47 -2.11 -11.10 18.58
N ARG A 48 -1.39 -10.00 18.82
CA ARG A 48 -2.00 -8.66 18.85
C ARG A 48 -2.50 -8.26 17.47
N MET A 49 -1.69 -8.43 16.43
CA MET A 49 -2.08 -8.14 15.04
C MET A 49 -3.26 -9.00 14.59
N GLU A 50 -3.28 -10.29 14.96
CA GLU A 50 -4.40 -11.19 14.67
C GLU A 50 -5.70 -10.66 15.30
N ARG A 51 -5.66 -10.21 16.58
CA ARG A 51 -6.82 -9.61 17.24
C ARG A 51 -7.29 -8.31 16.59
N ILE A 52 -6.36 -7.43 16.20
CA ILE A 52 -6.70 -6.19 15.49
C ILE A 52 -7.38 -6.51 14.15
N ALA A 53 -6.82 -7.42 13.38
CA ALA A 53 -7.38 -7.81 12.09
C ALA A 53 -8.74 -8.53 12.24
N ALA A 54 -8.90 -9.34 13.29
CA ALA A 54 -10.17 -9.98 13.62
C ALA A 54 -11.24 -8.96 14.06
N ASP A 55 -10.88 -7.93 14.83
CA ASP A 55 -11.78 -6.85 15.23
C ASP A 55 -12.27 -6.04 14.01
N VAL A 56 -11.35 -5.69 13.08
CA VAL A 56 -11.71 -5.07 11.80
C VAL A 56 -12.70 -5.95 11.03
N ARG A 57 -12.41 -7.26 10.91
CA ARG A 57 -13.28 -8.21 10.19
C ARG A 57 -14.67 -8.30 10.82
N ALA A 58 -14.75 -8.34 12.14
CA ALA A 58 -16.02 -8.45 12.87
C ALA A 58 -16.88 -7.18 12.73
N LYS A 59 -16.27 -5.99 12.79
CA LYS A 59 -16.98 -4.71 12.86
C LYS A 59 -17.24 -4.09 11.50
N SER A 60 -16.31 -4.20 10.54
CA SER A 60 -16.44 -3.61 9.22
C SER A 60 -16.83 -4.60 8.12
N ARG A 61 -16.71 -5.90 8.37
CA ARG A 61 -16.71 -6.95 7.34
C ARG A 61 -15.60 -6.79 6.28
N GLY A 62 -14.70 -5.82 6.46
CA GLY A 62 -13.45 -5.74 5.72
C GLY A 62 -12.47 -6.79 6.20
N GLU A 63 -11.42 -7.03 5.46
CA GLU A 63 -10.41 -8.02 5.81
C GLU A 63 -9.01 -7.48 5.64
N MET A 64 -8.15 -7.84 6.58
CA MET A 64 -6.73 -7.53 6.54
C MET A 64 -5.93 -8.82 6.58
N ALA A 65 -4.98 -8.97 5.64
CA ALA A 65 -4.00 -10.06 5.65
C ALA A 65 -2.61 -9.45 5.90
N ILE A 66 -1.96 -9.89 6.96
CA ILE A 66 -0.59 -9.51 7.30
C ILE A 66 0.32 -10.66 6.89
N VAL A 67 1.29 -10.39 6.02
CA VAL A 67 2.12 -11.41 5.39
C VAL A 67 3.57 -11.00 5.43
N THR A 68 4.43 -11.89 5.87
CA THR A 68 5.87 -11.75 5.68
C THR A 68 6.38 -12.82 4.70
N LEU A 69 7.21 -12.44 3.76
CA LEU A 69 7.90 -13.37 2.86
C LEU A 69 9.40 -13.19 3.01
N PRO A 70 10.19 -14.27 3.04
CA PRO A 70 11.63 -14.15 3.17
C PRO A 70 12.28 -13.50 1.94
N ASP A 71 11.73 -13.69 0.76
CA ASP A 71 12.24 -13.18 -0.51
C ASP A 71 11.15 -13.15 -1.58
N ILE A 72 11.22 -12.19 -2.47
CA ILE A 72 10.33 -12.07 -3.63
C ILE A 72 11.08 -12.19 -4.97
N GLY A 73 12.38 -12.49 -4.92
CA GLY A 73 13.25 -12.59 -6.09
C GLY A 73 13.40 -11.24 -6.80
N THR A 74 13.22 -11.23 -8.11
CA THR A 74 13.30 -10.03 -8.96
C THR A 74 11.94 -9.40 -9.24
N ARG A 75 10.89 -9.83 -8.52
CA ARG A 75 9.53 -9.33 -8.73
C ARG A 75 9.31 -8.02 -8.01
N ASP A 76 8.39 -7.25 -8.56
CA ASP A 76 7.90 -6.05 -7.89
C ASP A 76 7.06 -6.40 -6.66
N VAL A 77 7.29 -5.72 -5.55
CA VAL A 77 6.59 -5.96 -4.28
C VAL A 77 5.09 -5.73 -4.41
N GLN A 78 4.67 -4.75 -5.23
CA GLN A 78 3.28 -4.48 -5.51
C GLN A 78 2.64 -5.67 -6.24
N GLU A 79 3.30 -6.20 -7.27
CA GLU A 79 2.79 -7.37 -8.00
C GLU A 79 2.57 -8.56 -7.08
N VAL A 80 3.53 -8.84 -6.19
CA VAL A 80 3.44 -9.94 -5.23
C VAL A 80 2.31 -9.73 -4.24
N ALA A 81 2.18 -8.53 -3.67
CA ALA A 81 1.10 -8.20 -2.73
C ALA A 81 -0.29 -8.32 -3.38
N LEU A 82 -0.44 -7.85 -4.62
CA LEU A 82 -1.68 -8.01 -5.39
C LEU A 82 -1.97 -9.49 -5.71
N GLN A 83 -0.95 -10.27 -6.03
CA GLN A 83 -1.08 -11.70 -6.28
C GLN A 83 -1.57 -12.42 -5.01
N ILE A 84 -1.03 -12.09 -3.82
CA ILE A 84 -1.50 -12.61 -2.53
C ILE A 84 -2.98 -12.29 -2.36
N GLY A 85 -3.37 -11.03 -2.49
CA GLY A 85 -4.76 -10.59 -2.30
C GLY A 85 -5.75 -11.32 -3.21
N ARG A 86 -5.37 -11.53 -4.47
CA ARG A 86 -6.18 -12.26 -5.47
C ARG A 86 -6.22 -13.75 -5.19
N GLN A 87 -5.08 -14.37 -4.91
CA GLN A 87 -4.97 -15.82 -4.67
C GLN A 87 -5.68 -16.23 -3.39
N TRP A 88 -5.51 -15.45 -2.31
CA TRP A 88 -6.15 -15.73 -1.03
C TRP A 88 -7.59 -15.21 -0.96
N LYS A 89 -8.00 -14.43 -1.98
CA LYS A 89 -9.34 -13.85 -2.08
C LYS A 89 -9.67 -12.95 -0.89
N VAL A 90 -8.71 -12.12 -0.48
CA VAL A 90 -8.86 -11.19 0.64
C VAL A 90 -9.96 -10.18 0.33
N GLY A 91 -10.78 -9.88 1.34
CA GLY A 91 -11.98 -9.07 1.21
C GLY A 91 -13.22 -9.93 1.00
N LYS A 92 -14.38 -9.30 1.12
CA LYS A 92 -15.67 -9.99 1.06
C LYS A 92 -16.28 -9.92 -0.34
N ILE A 93 -16.93 -11.01 -0.77
CA ILE A 93 -17.87 -10.95 -1.89
C ILE A 93 -19.12 -10.20 -1.41
N GLY A 94 -19.57 -9.22 -2.18
CA GLY A 94 -20.79 -8.47 -1.92
C GLY A 94 -21.51 -8.14 -3.21
N ASN A 95 -22.75 -7.68 -3.10
CA ASN A 95 -23.50 -7.18 -4.25
C ASN A 95 -22.88 -5.87 -4.78
N PRO A 96 -23.10 -5.52 -6.06
CA PRO A 96 -22.75 -4.20 -6.57
C PRO A 96 -23.39 -3.10 -5.70
N GLY A 97 -22.58 -2.14 -5.22
CA GLY A 97 -23.02 -1.08 -4.30
C GLY A 97 -22.87 -1.39 -2.81
N ASP A 98 -22.53 -2.61 -2.41
CA ASP A 98 -22.17 -2.91 -1.02
C ASP A 98 -20.83 -2.27 -0.69
N PRO A 99 -20.74 -1.33 0.27
CA PRO A 99 -19.50 -0.65 0.63
C PRO A 99 -18.45 -1.61 1.21
N THR A 100 -18.87 -2.78 1.71
CA THR A 100 -17.95 -3.79 2.25
C THR A 100 -17.41 -4.74 1.18
N ARG A 101 -17.92 -4.64 -0.06
CA ARG A 101 -17.49 -5.49 -1.17
C ARG A 101 -16.03 -5.22 -1.52
N ASN A 102 -15.21 -6.27 -1.49
CA ASN A 102 -13.76 -6.18 -1.74
C ASN A 102 -13.02 -5.16 -0.85
N ALA A 103 -13.56 -4.84 0.33
CA ALA A 103 -12.88 -4.04 1.33
C ALA A 103 -11.79 -4.91 1.99
N GLY A 104 -10.69 -5.10 1.29
CA GLY A 104 -9.55 -5.90 1.70
C GLY A 104 -8.25 -5.11 1.69
N ALA A 105 -7.31 -5.46 2.57
CA ALA A 105 -5.95 -4.95 2.54
C ALA A 105 -4.96 -6.10 2.76
N VAL A 106 -3.87 -6.11 1.99
CA VAL A 106 -2.74 -7.04 2.18
C VAL A 106 -1.53 -6.21 2.58
N ILE A 107 -1.04 -6.43 3.79
CA ILE A 107 0.19 -5.84 4.31
C ILE A 107 1.31 -6.85 4.04
N LEU A 108 2.22 -6.54 3.14
CA LEU A 108 3.35 -7.39 2.79
C LEU A 108 4.64 -6.78 3.33
N LEU A 109 5.40 -7.58 4.06
CA LEU A 109 6.76 -7.27 4.50
C LEU A 109 7.74 -8.27 3.90
N VAL A 110 8.85 -7.78 3.37
CA VAL A 110 10.01 -8.58 2.99
C VAL A 110 11.22 -8.04 3.77
N PRO A 111 11.81 -8.83 4.68
CA PRO A 111 12.96 -8.39 5.46
C PRO A 111 14.20 -8.20 4.57
N LYS A 112 14.96 -7.16 4.86
CA LYS A 112 16.17 -6.85 4.08
C LYS A 112 17.21 -7.97 4.10
N GLU A 113 17.33 -8.66 5.24
CA GLU A 113 18.35 -9.68 5.47
C GLU A 113 18.15 -10.94 4.62
N THR A 114 16.92 -11.21 4.23
CA THR A 114 16.56 -12.41 3.47
C THR A 114 16.29 -12.11 2.00
N SER A 115 16.04 -10.84 1.66
CA SER A 115 15.75 -10.41 0.31
C SER A 115 16.99 -10.48 -0.60
N LYS A 116 16.85 -11.08 -1.78
CA LYS A 116 17.95 -11.21 -2.75
C LYS A 116 18.35 -9.91 -3.40
N ASP A 117 17.48 -8.91 -3.45
CA ASP A 117 17.79 -7.57 -3.96
C ASP A 117 18.53 -6.70 -2.92
N GLY A 118 18.71 -7.20 -1.69
CA GLY A 118 19.38 -6.52 -0.60
C GLY A 118 18.58 -5.36 0.01
N ARG A 119 17.27 -5.27 -0.30
CA ARG A 119 16.37 -4.25 0.21
C ARG A 119 15.26 -4.87 1.06
N GLY A 120 14.85 -4.15 2.08
CA GLY A 120 13.62 -4.45 2.78
C GLY A 120 12.44 -3.77 2.09
N HIS A 121 11.28 -4.39 2.10
CA HIS A 121 10.06 -3.85 1.50
C HIS A 121 8.88 -3.95 2.44
N CYS A 122 8.14 -2.85 2.58
CA CYS A 122 6.81 -2.80 3.16
C CYS A 122 5.86 -2.31 2.08
N PHE A 123 4.76 -3.03 1.85
CA PHE A 123 3.74 -2.64 0.88
C PHE A 123 2.35 -2.98 1.38
N ILE A 124 1.41 -2.05 1.21
CA ILE A 124 0.00 -2.28 1.49
C ILE A 124 -0.73 -2.27 0.16
N ALA A 125 -1.21 -3.44 -0.28
CA ALA A 125 -2.10 -3.54 -1.42
C ALA A 125 -3.55 -3.43 -0.97
N THR A 126 -4.34 -2.65 -1.69
CA THR A 126 -5.75 -2.40 -1.39
C THR A 126 -6.66 -3.11 -2.38
N GLY A 127 -7.71 -3.74 -1.87
CA GLY A 127 -8.82 -4.21 -2.67
C GLY A 127 -9.68 -3.03 -3.14
N ARG A 128 -10.38 -3.19 -4.24
CA ARG A 128 -11.20 -2.12 -4.88
C ARG A 128 -12.18 -1.44 -3.93
N GLY A 129 -12.66 -2.13 -2.91
CA GLY A 129 -13.54 -1.55 -1.90
C GLY A 129 -12.79 -0.76 -0.82
N ALA A 130 -11.47 -0.88 -0.75
CA ALA A 130 -10.63 -0.17 0.21
C ALA A 130 -9.89 1.03 -0.42
N GLU A 131 -9.75 1.08 -1.75
CA GLU A 131 -9.02 2.14 -2.47
C GLU A 131 -9.55 3.56 -2.18
N GLY A 132 -10.84 3.68 -1.83
CA GLY A 132 -11.48 4.97 -1.53
C GLY A 132 -11.07 5.57 -0.18
N PHE A 133 -10.69 4.76 0.80
CA PHE A 133 -10.36 5.20 2.16
C PHE A 133 -8.93 4.82 2.61
N ILE A 134 -8.25 3.94 1.89
CA ILE A 134 -6.82 3.71 1.99
C ILE A 134 -6.23 4.02 0.63
N THR A 135 -5.84 5.28 0.44
CA THR A 135 -5.22 5.71 -0.82
C THR A 135 -3.79 5.20 -0.93
N ASP A 136 -3.22 5.23 -2.14
CA ASP A 136 -1.82 4.85 -2.37
C ASP A 136 -0.86 5.72 -1.54
N ALA A 137 -1.21 7.01 -1.36
CA ALA A 137 -0.46 7.93 -0.51
C ALA A 137 -0.52 7.50 0.96
N ASP A 138 -1.72 7.18 1.47
CA ASP A 138 -1.89 6.70 2.84
C ASP A 138 -1.09 5.41 3.09
N ALA A 139 -1.18 4.45 2.19
CA ALA A 139 -0.46 3.19 2.26
C ALA A 139 1.07 3.41 2.30
N GLY A 140 1.56 4.30 1.43
CA GLY A 140 2.96 4.69 1.41
C GLY A 140 3.41 5.41 2.69
N ASP A 141 2.58 6.31 3.23
CA ASP A 141 2.88 7.04 4.48
C ASP A 141 2.93 6.10 5.68
N ILE A 142 1.98 5.18 5.79
CA ILE A 142 1.95 4.16 6.85
C ILE A 142 3.22 3.30 6.83
N CYS A 143 3.64 2.81 5.66
CA CYS A 143 4.88 2.06 5.53
C CYS A 143 6.12 2.90 5.87
N ARG A 144 6.15 4.20 5.48
CA ARG A 144 7.24 5.10 5.83
C ARG A 144 7.32 5.39 7.33
N GLU A 145 6.18 5.54 8.02
CA GLU A 145 6.10 5.71 9.47
C GLU A 145 6.78 4.53 10.21
N ALA A 146 6.62 3.31 9.69
CA ALA A 146 7.19 2.10 10.28
C ALA A 146 8.66 1.84 9.87
N THR A 147 9.17 2.51 8.84
CA THR A 147 10.53 2.28 8.30
C THR A 147 11.64 2.36 9.36
N PRO A 148 11.63 3.30 10.34
CA PRO A 148 12.66 3.32 11.38
C PRO A 148 12.73 2.03 12.20
N ALA A 149 11.60 1.42 12.54
CA ALA A 149 11.55 0.13 13.23
C ALA A 149 12.11 -0.99 12.34
N PHE A 150 11.77 -1.01 11.07
CA PHE A 150 12.28 -2.00 10.11
C PHE A 150 13.80 -1.88 9.92
N MET A 151 14.32 -0.66 9.84
CA MET A 151 15.77 -0.41 9.78
C MET A 151 16.49 -0.88 11.05
N ALA A 152 15.83 -0.79 12.21
CA ALA A 152 16.33 -1.32 13.49
C ALA A 152 16.14 -2.85 13.60
N LYS A 153 15.60 -3.52 12.58
CA LYS A 153 15.26 -4.96 12.56
C LYS A 153 14.17 -5.36 13.57
N ASP A 154 13.44 -4.40 14.11
CA ASP A 154 12.26 -4.66 14.92
C ASP A 154 11.01 -4.76 14.03
N TYR A 155 10.97 -5.85 13.26
CA TYR A 155 9.89 -6.12 12.31
C TYR A 155 8.54 -6.26 13.00
N SER A 156 8.52 -6.78 14.23
CA SER A 156 7.31 -6.96 15.00
C SER A 156 6.66 -5.61 15.33
N THR A 157 7.41 -4.68 15.91
CA THR A 157 6.90 -3.35 16.26
C THR A 157 6.50 -2.57 15.01
N GLY A 158 7.31 -2.65 13.93
CA GLY A 158 6.97 -2.00 12.67
C GLY A 158 5.67 -2.52 12.05
N LEU A 159 5.47 -3.86 12.02
CA LEU A 159 4.25 -4.46 11.51
C LEU A 159 3.02 -4.20 12.39
N GLU A 160 3.18 -4.16 13.71
CA GLU A 160 2.10 -3.75 14.61
C GLU A 160 1.63 -2.33 14.31
N LEU A 161 2.56 -1.40 14.09
CA LEU A 161 2.26 -0.02 13.70
C LEU A 161 1.49 0.02 12.37
N VAL A 162 2.01 -0.66 11.33
CA VAL A 162 1.36 -0.71 10.02
C VAL A 162 -0.05 -1.31 10.13
N THR A 163 -0.19 -2.40 10.88
CA THR A 163 -1.48 -3.07 11.11
C THR A 163 -2.48 -2.15 11.80
N LEU A 164 -2.04 -1.47 12.88
CA LEU A 164 -2.88 -0.53 13.62
C LEU A 164 -3.32 0.66 12.74
N ARG A 165 -2.39 1.31 12.05
CA ARG A 165 -2.70 2.44 11.16
C ARG A 165 -3.65 2.05 10.03
N THR A 166 -3.47 0.86 9.46
CA THR A 166 -4.39 0.33 8.45
C THR A 166 -5.77 0.07 9.06
N ALA A 167 -5.84 -0.52 10.25
CA ALA A 167 -7.10 -0.76 10.96
C ALA A 167 -7.83 0.55 11.31
N GLU A 168 -7.11 1.61 11.67
CA GLU A 168 -7.68 2.94 11.92
C GLU A 168 -8.38 3.52 10.67
N ARG A 169 -7.89 3.21 9.45
CA ARG A 169 -8.56 3.62 8.22
C ARG A 169 -9.91 2.91 8.06
N PHE A 170 -9.95 1.60 8.34
CA PHE A 170 -11.21 0.85 8.37
C PHE A 170 -12.15 1.40 9.45
N ALA A 171 -11.65 1.70 10.65
CA ALA A 171 -12.45 2.21 11.74
C ALA A 171 -13.13 3.54 11.40
N ARG A 172 -12.41 4.46 10.72
CA ARG A 172 -12.97 5.74 10.26
C ARG A 172 -14.02 5.54 9.18
N GLU A 173 -13.74 4.73 8.17
CA GLU A 173 -14.67 4.52 7.05
C GLU A 173 -15.97 3.87 7.50
N PHE A 174 -15.88 2.83 8.32
CA PHE A 174 -17.04 2.07 8.77
C PHE A 174 -17.60 2.53 10.13
N ASN A 175 -17.11 3.68 10.64
CA ASN A 175 -17.58 4.33 11.87
C ASN A 175 -17.67 3.40 13.08
N PHE A 176 -16.57 2.69 13.37
CA PHE A 176 -16.45 1.89 14.59
C PHE A 176 -15.20 2.28 15.38
N THR A 177 -15.14 1.90 16.66
CA THR A 177 -13.96 2.06 17.49
C THR A 177 -13.18 0.76 17.56
N LEU A 178 -11.86 0.83 17.36
CA LEU A 178 -10.97 -0.29 17.64
C LEU A 178 -10.93 -0.51 19.16
N ASP A 179 -10.77 -1.75 19.56
CA ASP A 179 -10.54 -2.06 20.97
C ASP A 179 -9.18 -1.50 21.40
N THR A 180 -9.19 -0.49 22.26
CA THR A 180 -7.97 0.18 22.74
C THR A 180 -7.04 -0.73 23.53
N ALA A 181 -7.55 -1.83 24.09
CA ALA A 181 -6.73 -2.87 24.72
C ALA A 181 -5.81 -3.60 23.73
N LEU A 182 -6.04 -3.42 22.42
CA LEU A 182 -5.23 -4.03 21.37
C LEU A 182 -4.05 -3.13 20.94
N ALA A 183 -4.01 -1.87 21.36
CA ALA A 183 -2.91 -0.97 21.06
C ALA A 183 -1.62 -1.48 21.74
N PRO A 184 -0.49 -1.60 21.02
CA PRO A 184 0.77 -2.00 21.64
C PRO A 184 1.18 -0.95 22.68
N PRO A 185 1.65 -1.39 23.87
CA PRO A 185 1.96 -0.48 24.97
C PRO A 185 3.10 0.51 24.72
N GLN A 186 3.74 0.47 23.58
CA GLN A 186 4.94 1.24 23.25
C GLN A 186 4.89 2.07 21.96
N LEU A 187 3.75 2.15 21.31
CA LEU A 187 3.51 3.26 20.39
C LEU A 187 3.01 4.45 21.21
N ALA A 188 3.78 4.81 22.27
CA ALA A 188 3.74 6.16 22.76
C ALA A 188 3.91 7.03 21.53
N GLU A 189 2.90 7.87 21.25
CA GLU A 189 3.01 8.90 20.23
C GLU A 189 4.43 9.46 20.32
N PRO A 190 5.16 9.60 19.20
CA PRO A 190 6.31 10.47 19.24
C PRO A 190 5.75 11.76 19.83
N SER A 191 6.11 12.03 21.07
CA SER A 191 5.77 13.30 21.67
C SER A 191 6.26 14.32 20.65
N ASN A 192 5.34 14.98 19.96
CA ASN A 192 5.58 16.19 19.20
C ASN A 192 5.96 17.28 20.22
N GLN A 193 6.91 16.96 21.07
CA GLN A 193 7.80 17.91 21.65
C GLN A 193 8.71 18.35 20.50
N TYR A 194 8.12 19.16 19.59
CA TYR A 194 8.94 20.22 19.05
C TYR A 194 9.62 20.83 20.27
N PRO A 195 10.96 20.75 20.39
CA PRO A 195 11.60 21.50 21.41
C PRO A 195 11.13 22.93 21.16
N THR A 196 10.25 23.44 22.02
CA THR A 196 10.09 24.87 22.24
C THR A 196 11.42 25.30 22.85
N GLY A 197 12.49 25.16 22.04
CA GLY A 197 13.76 25.76 22.31
C GLY A 197 13.49 27.24 22.38
N GLY A 198 13.50 27.77 23.59
CA GLY A 198 13.63 29.18 23.86
C GLY A 198 14.96 29.68 23.29
N GLY A 199 15.02 29.81 22.00
CA GLY A 199 16.02 30.50 21.22
C GLY A 199 15.25 31.47 20.38
N GLY A 200 15.45 32.78 20.57
CA GLY A 200 14.78 33.91 19.91
C GLY A 200 14.89 33.86 18.39
N GLY A 201 14.23 32.86 17.80
CA GLY A 201 14.02 32.76 16.36
C GLY A 201 13.01 33.79 15.95
N ILE A 202 13.39 34.64 14.99
CA ILE A 202 12.52 35.64 14.38
C ILE A 202 11.26 34.93 13.88
N PRO A 203 10.05 35.29 14.33
CA PRO A 203 8.83 34.61 13.89
C PRO A 203 8.70 34.71 12.36
N PRO A 204 8.17 33.69 11.68
CA PRO A 204 8.10 33.65 10.22
C PRO A 204 7.39 34.85 9.62
N LEU A 205 6.46 35.47 10.35
CA LEU A 205 5.84 36.72 9.99
C LEU A 205 6.85 37.89 9.93
N ALA A 206 7.82 37.95 10.86
CA ALA A 206 8.85 38.98 10.86
C ALA A 206 9.82 38.80 9.68
N ILE A 207 10.17 37.56 9.31
CA ILE A 207 10.96 37.28 8.11
C ILE A 207 10.23 37.76 6.85
N PHE A 208 8.93 37.52 6.77
CA PHE A 208 8.10 37.94 5.66
C PHE A 208 8.03 39.48 5.59
N ILE A 209 7.85 40.15 6.72
CA ILE A 209 7.85 41.63 6.79
C ILE A 209 9.22 42.19 6.36
N ILE A 210 10.31 41.64 6.86
CA ILE A 210 11.67 42.03 6.46
C ILE A 210 11.86 41.86 4.95
N PHE A 211 11.40 40.75 4.38
CA PHE A 211 11.48 40.50 2.95
C PHE A 211 10.70 41.55 2.13
N ILE A 212 9.49 41.89 2.55
CA ILE A 212 8.68 42.95 1.92
C ILE A 212 9.37 44.31 2.02
N VAL A 213 9.92 44.67 3.19
CA VAL A 213 10.63 45.94 3.39
C VAL A 213 11.87 46.00 2.49
N VAL A 214 12.65 44.91 2.39
CA VAL A 214 13.82 44.83 1.50
C VAL A 214 13.41 45.02 0.04
N LEU A 215 12.34 44.33 -0.41
CA LEU A 215 11.82 44.49 -1.75
C LEU A 215 11.38 45.93 -2.02
N PHE A 216 10.72 46.58 -1.06
CA PHE A 216 10.28 47.97 -1.18
C PHE A 216 11.47 48.93 -1.27
N LEU A 217 12.50 48.73 -0.44
CA LEU A 217 13.73 49.56 -0.49
C LEU A 217 14.48 49.36 -1.80
N LEU A 218 14.59 48.14 -2.31
CA LEU A 218 15.22 47.84 -3.59
C LEU A 218 14.43 48.43 -4.77
N SER A 219 13.10 48.43 -4.69
CA SER A 219 12.23 49.09 -5.72
C SER A 219 12.32 50.59 -5.68
N SER A 220 12.49 51.19 -4.48
CA SER A 220 12.66 52.64 -4.31
C SER A 220 14.01 53.13 -4.80
N ALA A 221 15.08 52.33 -4.68
CA ALA A 221 16.42 52.64 -5.19
C ALA A 221 16.49 52.73 -6.73
N ARG A 222 15.59 52.02 -7.44
CA ARG A 222 15.49 52.05 -8.90
C ARG A 222 14.76 53.27 -9.47
N ARG A 223 14.09 54.08 -8.65
CA ARG A 223 13.35 55.28 -9.11
C ARG A 223 14.22 56.53 -9.36
N ARG A 224 15.52 56.48 -9.17
CA ARG A 224 16.41 57.65 -9.42
C ARG A 224 17.33 57.50 -10.63
N ARG A 225 16.83 57.00 -11.76
CA ARG A 225 17.48 57.28 -13.04
C ARG A 225 16.46 57.33 -14.19
N ARG A 226 16.14 58.57 -14.57
CA ARG A 226 15.75 59.09 -15.90
C ARG A 226 14.72 58.32 -16.74
N GLY A 227 13.51 58.88 -16.97
CA GLY A 227 13.20 59.64 -18.16
C GLY A 227 13.08 58.79 -19.41
N GLY A 228 11.85 58.66 -19.94
CA GLY A 228 11.62 58.12 -21.27
C GLY A 228 10.19 57.57 -21.41
N CYS A 229 9.42 58.29 -22.24
CA CYS A 229 8.05 58.00 -22.65
C CYS A 229 7.86 56.64 -23.30
N GLY A 230 6.65 56.09 -23.11
CA GLY A 230 6.10 55.08 -24.02
C GLY A 230 4.95 54.32 -23.41
N PRO A 231 3.69 54.49 -23.87
CA PRO A 231 2.58 53.63 -23.46
C PRO A 231 2.63 52.34 -24.28
N GLY A 232 3.05 51.24 -23.68
CA GLY A 232 3.15 49.93 -24.28
C GLY A 232 2.21 48.93 -23.60
N CYS A 233 1.25 48.49 -24.37
CA CYS A 233 0.23 47.52 -24.07
C CYS A 233 0.77 46.21 -23.48
N PHE A 234 0.13 45.76 -22.38
CA PHE A 234 0.28 44.37 -21.93
C PHE A 234 -0.73 43.49 -22.67
N PRO A 235 -0.31 42.46 -23.40
CA PRO A 235 -1.24 41.43 -23.85
C PRO A 235 -1.58 40.50 -22.70
N ILE A 236 -2.81 40.62 -22.20
CA ILE A 236 -3.41 39.60 -21.34
C ILE A 236 -3.79 38.43 -22.23
N ILE A 237 -3.05 37.35 -22.17
CA ILE A 237 -3.43 36.08 -22.80
C ILE A 237 -4.31 35.35 -21.80
N ILE A 238 -5.62 35.38 -22.04
CA ILE A 238 -6.60 34.52 -21.37
C ILE A 238 -6.72 33.27 -22.25
N PRO A 239 -6.36 32.07 -21.78
CA PRO A 239 -6.72 30.85 -22.50
C PRO A 239 -8.19 30.51 -22.17
N THR A 240 -9.09 30.88 -23.03
CA THR A 240 -10.44 30.32 -23.09
C THR A 240 -10.34 28.96 -23.80
N GLY A 241 -10.17 27.87 -23.05
CA GLY A 241 -10.29 26.50 -23.53
C GLY A 241 -11.75 26.04 -23.47
N GLY A 242 -12.32 25.87 -24.65
CA GLY A 242 -13.72 25.49 -24.84
C GLY A 242 -14.04 24.08 -24.37
N PHE A 243 -15.21 23.97 -23.77
CA PHE A 243 -15.88 22.71 -23.54
C PHE A 243 -16.38 22.13 -24.89
N GLY A 244 -15.80 21.02 -25.31
CA GLY A 244 -16.28 20.19 -26.41
C GLY A 244 -16.77 18.86 -25.88
N GLY A 245 -18.08 18.64 -25.93
CA GLY A 245 -18.71 17.38 -25.56
C GLY A 245 -18.41 16.28 -26.58
N GLY A 246 -18.15 15.09 -26.12
CA GLY A 246 -18.03 13.86 -26.88
C GLY A 246 -18.72 12.71 -26.16
N ARG A 247 -19.94 12.42 -26.56
CA ARG A 247 -20.64 11.17 -26.24
C ARG A 247 -19.97 10.04 -27.01
N GLY A 248 -19.55 9.00 -26.29
CA GLY A 248 -19.11 7.73 -26.87
C GLY A 248 -19.46 6.60 -25.93
N GLY A 249 -20.59 5.95 -26.20
CA GLY A 249 -21.02 4.74 -25.52
C GLY A 249 -20.18 3.55 -25.99
N GLY A 250 -19.75 2.73 -25.05
CA GLY A 250 -19.14 1.43 -25.30
C GLY A 250 -19.53 0.49 -24.18
N GLY A 251 -20.61 -0.23 -24.36
CA GLY A 251 -20.99 -1.31 -23.48
C GLY A 251 -20.02 -2.48 -23.62
N TRP A 252 -19.49 -2.93 -22.50
CA TRP A 252 -18.81 -4.23 -22.41
C TRP A 252 -19.67 -5.15 -21.54
N SER A 253 -20.35 -6.04 -22.20
CA SER A 253 -21.00 -7.20 -21.60
C SER A 253 -19.92 -8.16 -21.10
N GLY A 254 -19.73 -8.23 -19.78
CA GLY A 254 -18.91 -9.21 -19.12
C GLY A 254 -19.70 -10.47 -18.82
N SER A 255 -19.37 -11.55 -19.51
CA SER A 255 -19.85 -12.90 -19.28
C SER A 255 -19.59 -13.35 -17.84
N GLY A 256 -20.65 -13.78 -17.16
CA GLY A 256 -20.58 -14.40 -15.85
C GLY A 256 -19.89 -15.75 -15.90
N TRP A 257 -18.99 -15.97 -14.96
CA TRP A 257 -18.52 -17.29 -14.57
C TRP A 257 -19.00 -17.55 -13.15
N SER A 258 -20.06 -18.27 -13.04
CA SER A 258 -20.52 -18.94 -11.83
C SER A 258 -19.70 -20.22 -11.68
N GLY A 259 -18.85 -20.25 -10.67
CA GLY A 259 -18.13 -21.45 -10.25
C GLY A 259 -18.31 -21.64 -8.76
N GLY A 260 -19.38 -22.32 -8.38
CA GLY A 260 -19.57 -22.80 -7.01
C GLY A 260 -18.62 -23.96 -6.75
N GLY A 261 -17.99 -23.95 -5.56
CA GLY A 261 -17.19 -25.03 -5.04
C GLY A 261 -17.12 -24.89 -3.54
N GLY A 262 -18.17 -25.38 -2.86
CA GLY A 262 -18.12 -25.56 -1.42
C GLY A 262 -17.18 -26.70 -1.08
N TRP A 263 -16.19 -26.44 -0.23
CA TRP A 263 -15.42 -27.47 0.46
C TRP A 263 -15.72 -27.30 1.95
N GLY A 264 -16.64 -28.12 2.45
CA GLY A 264 -16.79 -28.36 3.85
C GLY A 264 -15.68 -29.31 4.30
N GLY A 265 -14.93 -28.92 5.29
CA GLY A 265 -13.94 -29.74 5.98
C GLY A 265 -13.84 -29.22 7.40
N GLY A 266 -14.45 -29.93 8.35
CA GLY A 266 -14.37 -29.65 9.76
C GLY A 266 -12.99 -29.99 10.30
N GLY A 267 -12.41 -29.02 10.95
CA GLY A 267 -11.18 -29.06 11.72
C GLY A 267 -10.87 -27.63 12.09
N GLY A 268 -10.67 -27.30 13.38
CA GLY A 268 -10.52 -25.93 13.88
C GLY A 268 -9.33 -25.14 13.31
N GLY A 269 -9.32 -24.91 12.00
CA GLY A 269 -8.36 -24.15 11.24
C GLY A 269 -8.95 -22.85 10.74
N PHE A 270 -8.09 -21.94 10.29
CA PHE A 270 -8.48 -20.68 9.66
C PHE A 270 -9.44 -20.92 8.49
N GLY A 271 -10.69 -20.41 8.61
CA GLY A 271 -11.74 -20.62 7.61
C GLY A 271 -11.55 -19.85 6.29
N GLY A 272 -10.38 -19.25 6.05
CA GLY A 272 -10.09 -18.48 4.86
C GLY A 272 -10.62 -17.04 4.90
N PHE A 273 -10.34 -16.32 3.84
CA PHE A 273 -10.85 -14.96 3.59
C PHE A 273 -12.23 -15.02 2.90
N GLY A 274 -12.94 -13.90 2.88
CA GLY A 274 -14.34 -13.78 2.46
C GLY A 274 -14.63 -13.93 0.96
N GLY A 275 -13.61 -14.32 0.17
CA GLY A 275 -13.78 -14.68 -1.23
C GLY A 275 -13.76 -13.53 -2.22
N GLY A 276 -13.47 -12.28 -1.77
CA GLY A 276 -13.48 -11.10 -2.63
C GLY A 276 -12.39 -11.11 -3.69
N GLY A 277 -11.16 -10.92 -3.30
CA GLY A 277 -9.97 -10.96 -4.20
C GLY A 277 -9.95 -9.91 -5.31
N GLY A 278 -10.81 -8.91 -5.24
CA GLY A 278 -10.90 -7.82 -6.21
C GLY A 278 -9.82 -6.76 -6.01
N PHE A 279 -8.55 -7.08 -6.29
CA PHE A 279 -7.42 -6.16 -6.23
C PHE A 279 -7.14 -5.56 -7.60
N GLY A 280 -7.26 -4.21 -7.73
CA GLY A 280 -7.15 -3.46 -8.97
C GLY A 280 -5.74 -3.02 -9.32
N GLY A 281 -4.88 -2.90 -8.34
CA GLY A 281 -3.53 -2.35 -8.48
C GLY A 281 -3.27 -1.17 -7.54
N GLY A 282 -4.24 -0.81 -6.70
CA GLY A 282 -4.06 0.21 -5.66
C GLY A 282 -3.16 -0.27 -4.53
N GLY A 283 -2.52 0.68 -3.88
CA GLY A 283 -1.63 0.44 -2.76
C GLY A 283 -0.37 1.30 -2.80
N GLY A 284 0.38 1.26 -1.72
CA GLY A 284 1.62 2.01 -1.60
C GLY A 284 2.59 1.35 -0.63
N GLY A 285 3.82 1.77 -0.66
CA GLY A 285 4.82 1.17 0.20
C GLY A 285 6.10 1.99 0.35
N SER A 286 7.03 1.42 1.09
CA SER A 286 8.38 1.92 1.25
C SER A 286 9.40 0.79 1.15
N SER A 287 10.64 1.13 0.80
CA SER A 287 11.78 0.23 0.82
C SER A 287 12.96 0.89 1.52
N TRP A 288 13.84 0.08 2.14
CA TRP A 288 15.01 0.58 2.90
C TRP A 288 16.25 -0.26 2.70
#